data_0a5d6eff72b5ec0a5992e71df7da75fc
#
_entry.id   0a5d6eff72b5ec0a5992e71df7da75fc
#
_cell.length_a   1.000
_cell.length_b   1.000
_cell.length_c   1.000
_cell.angle_alpha   90.00
_cell.angle_beta   90.00
_cell.angle_gamma   90.00
#
_symmetry.space_group_name_H-M   'P 1'
#
loop_
_entity.id
_entity.type
_entity.pdbx_description
1 polymer ?
#
loop_
_entity_poly.entity_id
_entity_poly.type
_entity_poly.pdbx_seq_one_letter_code
_entity_poly.pdbx_strand_id
1 'polypeptide(L)'
;GLFGGAGVGKTVLIMELINNVAKGHGGYSVFAGVGERTREGNDLYHEMMESGVINLEGESKAALVYGQMNEPPGARARVGLTGLTLAEYFRDEEGQDVLFFVDNIFRFTQAGSEVSALLGRIPSAVGYQPTLSTDMGALQERITSTNKGSITSVQAIYVPADDLTDPAPATSFAHLDATTVLSRQIAELGIYPAVDPLDSTSRVLDPRVLGDEHYEIAREVQRVLQTYKSLQDIIAILGMDELSEEDKLTVARARKIQRFLSQPFHVAEVFTGSPGVFVNLEDTIAGFKGIVAGD
;
A
#
# COMPACT_ATOMS: atom_id res chain seq x y z
N GLY A 1 5.32 -2.13 -0.97
CA GLY A 1 5.32 -0.69 -1.22
C GLY A 1 3.96 -0.20 -1.66
N LEU A 2 3.52 0.92 -1.12
CA LEU A 2 2.26 1.57 -1.49
C LEU A 2 2.58 2.90 -2.19
N PHE A 3 2.24 2.98 -3.46
CA PHE A 3 2.47 4.16 -4.29
C PHE A 3 1.14 4.87 -4.56
N GLY A 4 1.13 6.17 -4.47
CA GLY A 4 -0.05 6.96 -4.80
C GLY A 4 0.19 8.44 -4.57
N GLY A 5 -0.38 9.27 -5.45
CA GLY A 5 -0.40 10.70 -5.29
C GLY A 5 -1.39 11.17 -4.22
N ALA A 6 -1.51 12.47 -4.05
CA ALA A 6 -2.48 13.04 -3.14
C ALA A 6 -3.92 12.76 -3.60
N GLY A 7 -4.79 12.41 -2.66
CA GLY A 7 -6.24 12.27 -2.91
C GLY A 7 -6.67 11.00 -3.64
N VAL A 8 -5.82 9.96 -3.71
CA VAL A 8 -6.18 8.67 -4.32
C VAL A 8 -6.64 7.61 -3.30
N GLY A 9 -6.81 7.98 -2.03
CA GLY A 9 -7.34 7.11 -1.00
C GLY A 9 -6.29 6.29 -0.23
N LYS A 10 -5.03 6.69 -0.25
CA LYS A 10 -3.95 5.99 0.47
C LYS A 10 -4.22 5.83 1.96
N THR A 11 -4.60 6.90 2.64
CA THR A 11 -4.89 6.90 4.08
C THR A 11 -6.09 6.02 4.42
N VAL A 12 -7.15 6.07 3.62
CA VAL A 12 -8.35 5.24 3.83
C VAL A 12 -8.02 3.77 3.65
N LEU A 13 -7.19 3.42 2.66
CA LEU A 13 -6.72 2.04 2.48
C LEU A 13 -5.89 1.55 3.68
N ILE A 14 -5.01 2.37 4.21
CA ILE A 14 -4.23 2.05 5.41
C ILE A 14 -5.15 1.80 6.62
N MET A 15 -6.12 2.67 6.84
CA MET A 15 -7.10 2.51 7.92
C MET A 15 -7.92 1.23 7.78
N GLU A 16 -8.35 0.89 6.57
CA GLU A 16 -9.12 -0.35 6.33
C GLU A 16 -8.27 -1.59 6.62
N LEU A 17 -7.00 -1.59 6.22
CA LEU A 17 -6.08 -2.69 6.53
C LEU A 17 -5.89 -2.85 8.04
N ILE A 18 -5.71 -1.76 8.78
CA ILE A 18 -5.59 -1.79 10.25
C ILE A 18 -6.88 -2.31 10.88
N ASN A 19 -8.02 -1.81 10.44
CA ASN A 19 -9.33 -2.24 10.93
C ASN A 19 -9.57 -3.74 10.70
N ASN A 20 -9.24 -4.23 9.51
CA ASN A 20 -9.42 -5.65 9.15
C ASN A 20 -8.49 -6.57 9.96
N VAL A 21 -7.24 -6.16 10.17
CA VAL A 21 -6.29 -6.91 11.01
C VAL A 21 -6.76 -6.93 12.46
N ALA A 22 -7.21 -5.81 13.00
CA ALA A 22 -7.69 -5.73 14.38
C ALA A 22 -8.94 -6.57 14.62
N LYS A 23 -9.91 -6.54 13.71
CA LYS A 23 -11.19 -7.23 13.85
C LYS A 23 -11.16 -8.68 13.37
N GLY A 24 -10.47 -8.96 12.27
CA GLY A 24 -10.47 -10.28 11.64
C GLY A 24 -9.44 -11.25 12.21
N HIS A 25 -8.28 -10.78 12.58
CA HIS A 25 -7.15 -11.63 13.00
C HIS A 25 -6.70 -11.40 14.44
N GLY A 26 -7.26 -10.40 15.14
CA GLY A 26 -6.83 -10.03 16.49
C GLY A 26 -5.36 -9.60 16.59
N GLY A 27 -4.71 -9.35 15.46
CA GLY A 27 -3.31 -8.93 15.39
C GLY A 27 -3.11 -7.46 15.75
N TYR A 28 -1.86 -7.11 16.04
CA TYR A 28 -1.48 -5.73 16.33
C TYR A 28 -0.99 -5.00 15.09
N SER A 29 -1.23 -3.70 15.06
CA SER A 29 -0.71 -2.80 14.03
C SER A 29 0.10 -1.70 14.67
N VAL A 30 1.22 -1.34 14.04
CA VAL A 30 2.04 -0.20 14.42
C VAL A 30 2.15 0.74 13.23
N PHE A 31 1.79 2.00 13.42
CA PHE A 31 1.90 3.03 12.39
C PHE A 31 3.01 4.01 12.77
N ALA A 32 4.02 4.11 11.91
CA ALA A 32 5.10 5.07 12.03
C ALA A 32 4.90 6.22 11.04
N GLY A 33 4.53 7.39 11.54
CA GLY A 33 4.45 8.63 10.79
C GLY A 33 5.81 9.30 10.71
N VAL A 34 6.45 9.23 9.56
CA VAL A 34 7.83 9.67 9.34
C VAL A 34 7.86 10.90 8.46
N GLY A 35 8.07 12.07 9.05
CA GLY A 35 8.31 13.31 8.32
C GLY A 35 7.14 13.83 7.47
N GLU A 36 5.94 13.29 7.64
CA GLU A 36 4.74 13.74 6.94
C GLU A 36 4.10 14.94 7.65
N ARG A 37 3.01 15.46 7.10
CA ARG A 37 2.33 16.63 7.67
C ARG A 37 1.70 16.28 9.01
N THR A 38 1.94 17.14 10.01
CA THR A 38 1.39 16.96 11.36
C THR A 38 -0.14 16.90 11.36
N ARG A 39 -0.80 17.68 10.50
CA ARG A 39 -2.25 17.64 10.35
C ARG A 39 -2.76 16.26 9.91
N GLU A 40 -2.11 15.65 8.93
CA GLU A 40 -2.51 14.31 8.43
C GLU A 40 -2.38 13.24 9.52
N GLY A 41 -1.33 13.32 10.35
CA GLY A 41 -1.17 12.43 11.50
C GLY A 41 -2.26 12.63 12.56
N ASN A 42 -2.65 13.87 12.81
CA ASN A 42 -3.75 14.19 13.74
C ASN A 42 -5.11 13.71 13.20
N ASP A 43 -5.37 13.94 11.92
CA ASP A 43 -6.60 13.49 11.27
C ASP A 43 -6.70 11.95 11.34
N LEU A 44 -5.62 11.23 11.02
CA LEU A 44 -5.57 9.77 11.12
C LEU A 44 -5.84 9.27 12.55
N TYR A 45 -5.29 9.94 13.57
CA TYR A 45 -5.54 9.59 14.96
C TYR A 45 -7.02 9.70 15.32
N HIS A 46 -7.68 10.80 14.95
CA HIS A 46 -9.10 11.00 15.21
C HIS A 46 -9.98 10.01 14.44
N GLU A 47 -9.69 9.76 13.17
CA GLU A 47 -10.41 8.79 12.35
C GLU A 47 -10.29 7.36 12.90
N MET A 48 -9.13 6.97 13.44
CA MET A 48 -8.96 5.68 14.11
C MET A 48 -9.75 5.58 15.42
N MET A 49 -9.91 6.67 16.15
CA MET A 49 -10.78 6.69 17.35
C MET A 49 -12.26 6.58 16.96
N GLU A 50 -12.71 7.33 15.95
CA GLU A 50 -14.09 7.30 15.47
C GLU A 50 -14.48 5.94 14.88
N SER A 51 -13.57 5.28 14.20
CA SER A 51 -13.78 3.92 13.67
C SER A 51 -13.67 2.82 14.74
N GLY A 52 -13.27 3.16 15.96
CA GLY A 52 -13.13 2.22 17.07
C GLY A 52 -11.90 1.32 16.99
N VAL A 53 -10.94 1.61 16.12
CA VAL A 53 -9.65 0.90 16.03
C VAL A 53 -8.76 1.23 17.23
N ILE A 54 -8.79 2.48 17.67
CA ILE A 54 -8.13 2.95 18.90
C ILE A 54 -9.19 3.29 19.94
N ASN A 55 -9.05 2.72 21.13
CA ASN A 55 -9.88 3.00 22.29
C ASN A 55 -8.98 3.41 23.46
N LEU A 56 -9.05 4.67 23.88
CA LEU A 56 -8.24 5.20 24.96
C LEU A 56 -8.68 4.73 26.36
N GLU A 57 -9.91 4.24 26.48
CA GLU A 57 -10.49 3.76 27.74
C GLU A 57 -10.50 2.22 27.85
N GLY A 58 -10.04 1.52 26.81
CA GLY A 58 -10.06 0.07 26.72
C GLY A 58 -8.86 -0.49 25.97
N GLU A 59 -9.04 -1.70 25.42
CA GLU A 59 -8.00 -2.32 24.62
C GLU A 59 -7.92 -1.70 23.21
N SER A 60 -6.73 -1.33 22.81
CA SER A 60 -6.40 -0.92 21.44
C SER A 60 -5.50 -1.94 20.77
N LYS A 61 -5.72 -2.19 19.50
CA LYS A 61 -4.91 -3.10 18.68
C LYS A 61 -3.94 -2.36 17.74
N ALA A 62 -3.87 -1.04 17.86
CA ALA A 62 -3.00 -0.20 17.06
C ALA A 62 -2.18 0.75 17.94
N ALA A 63 -0.92 0.96 17.57
CA ALA A 63 -0.04 1.95 18.18
C ALA A 63 0.43 2.94 17.12
N LEU A 64 0.40 4.24 17.45
CA LEU A 64 0.82 5.32 16.58
C LEU A 64 2.11 5.94 17.11
N VAL A 65 3.13 6.03 16.25
CA VAL A 65 4.44 6.60 16.58
C VAL A 65 4.75 7.69 15.56
N TYR A 66 4.75 8.93 16.00
CA TYR A 66 4.92 10.09 15.12
C TYR A 66 6.24 10.80 15.32
N GLY A 67 6.92 11.12 14.21
CA GLY A 67 8.00 12.06 14.09
C GLY A 67 7.82 12.86 12.81
N GLN A 68 6.87 13.81 12.82
CA GLN A 68 6.40 14.49 11.63
C GLN A 68 7.34 15.65 11.22
N MET A 69 6.95 16.40 10.19
CA MET A 69 7.83 17.41 9.57
C MET A 69 8.24 18.57 10.48
N ASN A 70 7.52 18.78 11.58
CA ASN A 70 7.85 19.78 12.60
C ASN A 70 9.02 19.35 13.50
N GLU A 71 9.40 18.07 13.47
CA GLU A 71 10.49 17.54 14.28
C GLU A 71 11.87 17.77 13.63
N PRO A 72 12.94 17.88 14.42
CA PRO A 72 14.30 17.98 13.88
C PRO A 72 14.71 16.70 13.12
N PRO A 73 15.69 16.78 12.19
CA PRO A 73 16.06 15.66 11.34
C PRO A 73 16.49 14.41 12.11
N GLY A 74 17.13 14.56 13.27
CA GLY A 74 17.50 13.44 14.12
C GLY A 74 16.29 12.64 14.63
N ALA A 75 15.23 13.31 15.02
CA ALA A 75 13.97 12.68 15.46
C ALA A 75 13.27 11.99 14.27
N ARG A 76 13.17 12.68 13.14
CA ARG A 76 12.55 12.10 11.92
C ARG A 76 13.33 10.88 11.39
N ALA A 77 14.64 10.85 11.52
CA ALA A 77 15.47 9.70 11.16
C ALA A 77 15.33 8.50 12.11
N ARG A 78 14.82 8.70 13.32
CA ARG A 78 14.71 7.68 14.35
C ARG A 78 13.31 7.14 14.57
N VAL A 79 12.27 7.90 14.25
CA VAL A 79 10.88 7.51 14.51
C VAL A 79 10.49 6.19 13.85
N GLY A 80 10.94 5.95 12.61
CA GLY A 80 10.71 4.69 11.91
C GLY A 80 11.31 3.48 12.64
N LEU A 81 12.53 3.64 13.15
CA LEU A 81 13.20 2.61 13.95
C LEU A 81 12.53 2.41 15.30
N THR A 82 12.00 3.46 15.91
CA THR A 82 11.23 3.38 17.17
C THR A 82 9.94 2.58 16.95
N GLY A 83 9.19 2.89 15.89
CA GLY A 83 8.00 2.13 15.52
C GLY A 83 8.30 0.65 15.23
N LEU A 84 9.40 0.39 14.52
CA LEU A 84 9.83 -0.98 14.25
C LEU A 84 10.21 -1.74 15.53
N THR A 85 10.87 -1.09 16.48
CA THR A 85 11.19 -1.70 17.80
C THR A 85 9.94 -2.09 18.55
N LEU A 86 8.89 -1.27 18.49
CA LEU A 86 7.60 -1.60 19.08
C LEU A 86 6.94 -2.80 18.36
N ALA A 87 7.01 -2.84 17.04
CA ALA A 87 6.52 -3.98 16.25
C ALA A 87 7.29 -5.28 16.59
N GLU A 88 8.60 -5.19 16.75
CA GLU A 88 9.43 -6.32 17.18
C GLU A 88 9.07 -6.82 18.58
N TYR A 89 8.74 -5.93 19.50
CA TYR A 89 8.25 -6.31 20.83
C TYR A 89 6.98 -7.15 20.75
N PHE A 90 5.99 -6.70 19.97
CA PHE A 90 4.77 -7.46 19.79
C PHE A 90 4.99 -8.81 19.09
N ARG A 91 5.91 -8.88 18.14
CA ARG A 91 6.28 -10.12 17.46
C ARG A 91 6.98 -11.10 18.40
N ASP A 92 7.99 -10.64 19.15
CA ASP A 92 8.94 -11.51 19.85
C ASP A 92 8.52 -11.80 21.30
N GLU A 93 7.90 -10.84 21.99
CA GLU A 93 7.45 -11.00 23.38
C GLU A 93 5.99 -11.39 23.49
N GLU A 94 5.13 -10.85 22.63
CA GLU A 94 3.70 -11.16 22.62
C GLU A 94 3.34 -12.29 21.64
N GLY A 95 4.28 -12.74 20.81
CA GLY A 95 4.06 -13.82 19.84
C GLY A 95 3.02 -13.49 18.77
N GLN A 96 2.93 -12.24 18.36
CA GLN A 96 1.90 -11.75 17.44
C GLN A 96 2.38 -11.66 16.00
N ASP A 97 1.44 -11.74 15.08
CA ASP A 97 1.62 -11.26 13.70
C ASP A 97 1.28 -9.77 13.67
N VAL A 98 2.26 -8.96 13.29
CA VAL A 98 2.20 -7.50 13.37
C VAL A 98 2.15 -6.90 11.98
N LEU A 99 1.25 -5.93 11.77
CA LEU A 99 1.23 -5.09 10.60
C LEU A 99 1.93 -3.77 10.90
N PHE A 100 3.02 -3.50 10.19
CA PHE A 100 3.84 -2.32 10.40
C PHE A 100 3.73 -1.36 9.21
N PHE A 101 3.21 -0.16 9.48
CA PHE A 101 3.08 0.91 8.49
C PHE A 101 4.18 1.94 8.64
N VAL A 102 4.75 2.38 7.52
CA VAL A 102 5.68 3.50 7.45
C VAL A 102 5.16 4.52 6.46
N ASP A 103 4.81 5.68 6.91
CA ASP A 103 4.41 6.80 6.06
C ASP A 103 5.24 8.03 6.41
N ASN A 104 6.27 8.34 5.68
CA ASN A 104 6.72 7.85 4.40
C ASN A 104 8.17 7.39 4.46
N ILE A 105 8.52 6.28 3.81
CA ILE A 105 9.89 5.76 3.81
C ILE A 105 10.90 6.71 3.14
N PHE A 106 10.47 7.48 2.14
CA PHE A 106 11.30 8.52 1.54
C PHE A 106 11.75 9.57 2.56
N ARG A 107 10.88 9.95 3.49
CA ARG A 107 11.21 10.92 4.53
C ARG A 107 12.23 10.40 5.53
N PHE A 108 12.27 9.09 5.75
CA PHE A 108 13.34 8.45 6.51
C PHE A 108 14.71 8.67 5.83
N THR A 109 14.82 8.45 4.54
CA THR A 109 16.06 8.70 3.79
C THR A 109 16.42 10.18 3.73
N GLN A 110 15.45 11.05 3.54
CA GLN A 110 15.64 12.50 3.53
C GLN A 110 16.18 13.01 4.88
N ALA A 111 15.60 12.58 5.98
CA ALA A 111 16.08 12.94 7.32
C ALA A 111 17.52 12.42 7.56
N GLY A 112 17.84 11.22 7.08
CA GLY A 112 19.20 10.69 7.10
C GLY A 112 20.19 11.53 6.31
N SER A 113 19.81 12.07 5.14
CA SER A 113 20.65 12.96 4.35
C SER A 113 20.89 14.31 5.05
N GLU A 114 19.88 14.87 5.69
CA GLU A 114 20.00 16.08 6.49
C GLU A 114 20.98 15.91 7.67
N VAL A 115 20.86 14.78 8.40
CA VAL A 115 21.79 14.44 9.50
C VAL A 115 23.22 14.27 8.97
N SER A 116 23.39 13.59 7.84
CA SER A 116 24.69 13.39 7.20
C SER A 116 25.35 14.71 6.82
N ALA A 117 24.57 15.66 6.28
CA ALA A 117 25.05 17.00 5.93
C ALA A 117 25.47 17.80 7.18
N LEU A 118 24.68 17.72 8.27
CA LEU A 118 25.02 18.35 9.54
C LEU A 118 26.32 17.80 10.16
N LEU A 119 26.62 16.53 9.91
CA LEU A 119 27.86 15.89 10.33
C LEU A 119 29.05 16.17 9.40
N GLY A 120 28.85 16.98 8.35
CA GLY A 120 29.90 17.35 7.40
C GLY A 120 30.38 16.20 6.51
N ARG A 121 29.58 15.17 6.30
CA ARG A 121 29.93 14.05 5.42
C ARG A 121 29.82 14.49 3.95
N ILE A 122 30.72 13.96 3.12
CA ILE A 122 30.69 14.22 1.68
C ILE A 122 29.44 13.52 1.10
N PRO A 123 28.54 14.24 0.41
CA PRO A 123 27.35 13.65 -0.17
C PRO A 123 27.67 12.70 -1.33
N SER A 124 26.84 11.69 -1.52
CA SER A 124 26.84 10.82 -2.68
C SER A 124 25.99 11.40 -3.82
N ALA A 125 25.63 10.56 -4.79
CA ALA A 125 24.80 10.98 -5.93
C ALA A 125 23.50 11.68 -5.48
N VAL A 126 23.14 12.75 -6.18
CA VAL A 126 21.94 13.57 -5.94
C VAL A 126 21.87 14.21 -4.54
N GLY A 127 23.01 14.26 -3.83
CA GLY A 127 23.09 14.87 -2.49
C GLY A 127 22.67 13.94 -1.34
N TYR A 128 22.40 12.67 -1.59
CA TYR A 128 22.09 11.71 -0.53
C TYR A 128 23.33 11.35 0.31
N GLN A 129 23.07 10.82 1.51
CA GLN A 129 24.12 10.28 2.38
C GLN A 129 24.87 9.11 1.72
N PRO A 130 26.18 8.99 1.97
CA PRO A 130 26.94 7.84 1.45
C PRO A 130 26.50 6.49 2.06
N THR A 131 25.80 6.55 3.19
CA THR A 131 25.28 5.38 3.92
C THR A 131 23.83 5.04 3.56
N LEU A 132 23.27 5.57 2.47
CA LEU A 132 21.86 5.40 2.10
C LEU A 132 21.42 3.92 2.08
N SER A 133 22.17 3.07 1.38
CA SER A 133 21.83 1.64 1.29
C SER A 133 21.98 0.93 2.65
N THR A 134 22.97 1.29 3.44
CA THR A 134 23.18 0.73 4.78
C THR A 134 22.08 1.16 5.75
N ASP A 135 21.70 2.43 5.73
CA ASP A 135 20.63 2.97 6.57
C ASP A 135 19.29 2.31 6.24
N MET A 136 18.98 2.18 4.95
CA MET A 136 17.77 1.50 4.48
C MET A 136 17.79 0.01 4.85
N GLY A 137 18.90 -0.68 4.64
CA GLY A 137 19.08 -2.08 5.01
C GLY A 137 18.92 -2.32 6.51
N ALA A 138 19.46 -1.43 7.34
CA ALA A 138 19.34 -1.51 8.79
C ALA A 138 17.89 -1.45 9.30
N LEU A 139 17.01 -0.78 8.58
CA LEU A 139 15.57 -0.77 8.87
C LEU A 139 14.88 -1.99 8.25
N GLN A 140 15.07 -2.22 6.96
CA GLN A 140 14.32 -3.21 6.18
C GLN A 140 14.60 -4.66 6.60
N GLU A 141 15.85 -5.00 6.90
CA GLU A 141 16.24 -6.37 7.27
C GLU A 141 15.69 -6.82 8.65
N ARG A 142 15.24 -5.89 9.48
CA ARG A 142 14.55 -6.19 10.75
C ARG A 142 13.10 -6.59 10.54
N ILE A 143 12.51 -6.27 9.39
CA ILE A 143 11.13 -6.59 9.03
C ILE A 143 11.12 -8.02 8.50
N THR A 144 10.90 -8.98 9.38
CA THR A 144 10.96 -10.40 9.03
C THR A 144 10.09 -11.25 9.96
N SER A 145 9.85 -12.48 9.56
CA SER A 145 9.25 -13.49 10.41
C SER A 145 10.29 -14.16 11.29
N THR A 146 9.90 -14.48 12.51
CA THR A 146 10.69 -15.29 13.45
C THR A 146 9.91 -16.56 13.81
N ASN A 147 10.47 -17.39 14.66
CA ASN A 147 9.76 -18.56 15.20
C ASN A 147 8.64 -18.20 16.19
N LYS A 148 8.50 -16.94 16.56
CA LYS A 148 7.49 -16.47 17.51
C LYS A 148 6.33 -15.74 16.85
N GLY A 149 6.56 -15.06 15.74
CA GLY A 149 5.57 -14.28 15.01
C GLY A 149 6.13 -13.65 13.75
N SER A 150 5.38 -12.76 13.12
CA SER A 150 5.79 -12.11 11.88
C SER A 150 5.58 -10.60 11.91
N ILE A 151 6.34 -9.88 11.10
CA ILE A 151 6.06 -8.49 10.75
C ILE A 151 5.85 -8.41 9.25
N THR A 152 4.66 -7.94 8.85
CA THR A 152 4.36 -7.55 7.48
C THR A 152 4.35 -6.03 7.41
N SER A 153 5.10 -5.43 6.50
CA SER A 153 5.13 -3.98 6.38
C SER A 153 4.36 -3.48 5.16
N VAL A 154 3.71 -2.33 5.34
CA VAL A 154 3.17 -1.51 4.27
C VAL A 154 3.86 -0.16 4.34
N GLN A 155 4.62 0.17 3.31
CA GLN A 155 5.45 1.36 3.27
C GLN A 155 4.97 2.28 2.17
N ALA A 156 4.53 3.48 2.53
CA ALA A 156 4.24 4.52 1.56
C ALA A 156 5.54 5.06 0.99
N ILE A 157 5.59 5.17 -0.33
CA ILE A 157 6.77 5.62 -1.05
C ILE A 157 6.43 6.83 -1.90
N TYR A 158 7.13 7.92 -1.63
CA TYR A 158 7.15 9.10 -2.47
C TYR A 158 8.29 9.00 -3.48
N VAL A 159 7.99 9.30 -4.73
CA VAL A 159 8.97 9.31 -5.82
C VAL A 159 9.22 10.75 -6.23
N PRO A 160 10.40 11.33 -5.90
CA PRO A 160 10.71 12.71 -6.25
C PRO A 160 10.67 12.94 -7.76
N ALA A 161 9.91 13.95 -8.20
CA ALA A 161 9.76 14.31 -9.61
C ALA A 161 9.33 13.16 -10.53
N ASP A 162 8.63 12.16 -9.99
CA ASP A 162 8.24 10.92 -10.69
C ASP A 162 9.42 10.15 -11.30
N ASP A 163 10.64 10.38 -10.79
CA ASP A 163 11.86 9.73 -11.24
C ASP A 163 12.17 8.46 -10.43
N LEU A 164 11.82 7.31 -10.97
CA LEU A 164 12.09 6.00 -10.36
C LEU A 164 13.58 5.65 -10.31
N THR A 165 14.42 6.40 -11.01
CA THR A 165 15.89 6.19 -11.00
C THR A 165 16.59 6.98 -9.88
N ASP A 166 15.86 7.85 -9.18
CA ASP A 166 16.37 8.52 -7.99
C ASP A 166 16.87 7.48 -6.96
N PRO A 167 18.04 7.69 -6.34
CA PRO A 167 18.64 6.71 -5.44
C PRO A 167 17.76 6.28 -4.27
N ALA A 168 16.89 7.14 -3.74
CA ALA A 168 16.05 6.79 -2.60
C ALA A 168 14.95 5.78 -2.97
N PRO A 169 14.07 6.00 -3.97
CA PRO A 169 13.14 4.98 -4.41
C PRO A 169 13.85 3.74 -4.96
N ALA A 170 14.92 3.89 -5.75
CA ALA A 170 15.67 2.75 -6.30
C ALA A 170 16.19 1.81 -5.20
N THR A 171 16.75 2.36 -4.11
CA THR A 171 17.20 1.57 -2.96
C THR A 171 16.03 0.93 -2.23
N SER A 172 14.90 1.63 -2.10
CA SER A 172 13.69 1.10 -1.45
C SER A 172 13.10 -0.07 -2.22
N PHE A 173 13.03 0.00 -3.55
CA PHE A 173 12.49 -1.08 -4.40
C PHE A 173 13.20 -2.43 -4.20
N ALA A 174 14.49 -2.42 -3.92
CA ALA A 174 15.25 -3.65 -3.69
C ALA A 174 14.73 -4.47 -2.49
N HIS A 175 14.08 -3.83 -1.53
CA HIS A 175 13.56 -4.46 -0.31
C HIS A 175 12.06 -4.80 -0.38
N LEU A 176 11.37 -4.43 -1.46
CA LEU A 176 9.94 -4.65 -1.59
C LEU A 176 9.62 -6.00 -2.23
N ASP A 177 8.71 -6.76 -1.61
CA ASP A 177 8.19 -8.01 -2.16
C ASP A 177 6.98 -7.79 -3.07
N ALA A 178 6.24 -6.71 -2.84
CA ALA A 178 5.09 -6.33 -3.63
C ALA A 178 4.98 -4.81 -3.75
N THR A 179 4.42 -4.35 -4.86
CA THR A 179 4.09 -2.93 -5.08
C THR A 179 2.61 -2.80 -5.39
N THR A 180 1.94 -1.92 -4.67
CA THR A 180 0.55 -1.55 -4.92
C THR A 180 0.50 -0.11 -5.40
N VAL A 181 0.03 0.10 -6.60
CA VAL A 181 -0.07 1.42 -7.22
C VAL A 181 -1.51 1.90 -7.18
N LEU A 182 -1.74 3.04 -6.54
CA LEU A 182 -3.01 3.76 -6.56
C LEU A 182 -3.00 4.78 -7.69
N SER A 183 -3.93 4.64 -8.62
CA SER A 183 -4.01 5.45 -9.83
C SER A 183 -5.08 6.53 -9.72
N ARG A 184 -4.71 7.77 -10.04
CA ARG A 184 -5.67 8.88 -10.13
C ARG A 184 -6.71 8.64 -11.23
N GLN A 185 -6.32 8.08 -12.36
CA GLN A 185 -7.22 7.78 -13.45
C GLN A 185 -8.31 6.79 -13.03
N ILE A 186 -7.98 5.79 -12.23
CA ILE A 186 -8.93 4.84 -11.67
C ILE A 186 -9.84 5.51 -10.63
N ALA A 187 -9.28 6.37 -9.78
CA ALA A 187 -10.06 7.15 -8.82
C ALA A 187 -11.07 8.09 -9.49
N GLU A 188 -10.71 8.69 -10.63
CA GLU A 188 -11.59 9.54 -11.44
C GLU A 188 -12.77 8.77 -12.05
N LEU A 189 -12.65 7.46 -12.23
CA LEU A 189 -13.74 6.57 -12.62
C LEU A 189 -14.67 6.20 -11.46
N GLY A 190 -14.39 6.68 -10.25
CA GLY A 190 -15.15 6.35 -9.04
C GLY A 190 -14.88 4.94 -8.52
N ILE A 191 -13.77 4.33 -8.90
CA ILE A 191 -13.36 2.99 -8.45
C ILE A 191 -12.45 3.15 -7.23
N TYR A 192 -12.90 2.62 -6.09
CA TYR A 192 -12.15 2.61 -4.83
C TYR A 192 -12.17 1.21 -4.20
N PRO A 193 -11.03 0.70 -3.72
CA PRO A 193 -9.69 1.31 -3.78
C PRO A 193 -9.21 1.50 -5.23
N ALA A 194 -8.53 2.60 -5.48
CA ALA A 194 -8.07 2.96 -6.83
C ALA A 194 -6.78 2.23 -7.23
N VAL A 195 -6.70 0.95 -6.93
CA VAL A 195 -5.54 0.10 -7.25
C VAL A 195 -5.48 -0.17 -8.75
N ASP A 196 -4.31 0.05 -9.34
CA ASP A 196 -4.04 -0.32 -10.72
C ASP A 196 -3.48 -1.75 -10.78
N PRO A 197 -4.25 -2.74 -11.26
CA PRO A 197 -3.80 -4.13 -11.32
C PRO A 197 -2.68 -4.38 -12.35
N LEU A 198 -2.51 -3.48 -13.30
CA LEU A 198 -1.48 -3.60 -14.35
C LEU A 198 -0.12 -3.07 -13.89
N ASP A 199 -0.12 -1.98 -13.11
CA ASP A 199 1.10 -1.36 -12.58
C ASP A 199 1.52 -1.95 -11.22
N SER A 200 0.62 -2.70 -10.57
CA SER A 200 0.91 -3.39 -9.30
C SER A 200 1.54 -4.75 -9.55
N THR A 201 2.52 -5.10 -8.72
CA THR A 201 3.26 -6.36 -8.83
C THR A 201 3.41 -7.06 -7.49
N SER A 202 3.62 -8.38 -7.51
CA SER A 202 3.93 -9.16 -6.31
C SER A 202 4.84 -10.33 -6.65
N ARG A 203 5.85 -10.58 -5.82
CA ARG A 203 6.72 -11.76 -5.95
C ARG A 203 6.00 -13.06 -5.63
N VAL A 204 4.93 -13.01 -4.84
CA VAL A 204 4.12 -14.20 -4.52
C VAL A 204 3.12 -14.57 -5.62
N LEU A 205 3.01 -13.78 -6.69
CA LEU A 205 2.25 -14.14 -7.89
C LEU A 205 3.00 -15.20 -8.71
N ASP A 206 3.04 -16.40 -8.17
CA ASP A 206 3.74 -17.58 -8.69
C ASP A 206 2.86 -18.82 -8.40
N PRO A 207 2.64 -19.72 -9.37
CA PRO A 207 1.77 -20.89 -9.18
C PRO A 207 2.25 -21.82 -8.04
N ARG A 208 3.56 -21.84 -7.76
CA ARG A 208 4.12 -22.63 -6.65
C ARG A 208 3.72 -22.08 -5.27
N VAL A 209 3.33 -20.82 -5.18
CA VAL A 209 2.94 -20.15 -3.93
C VAL A 209 1.42 -20.09 -3.81
N LEU A 210 0.73 -19.65 -4.86
CA LEU A 210 -0.71 -19.40 -4.87
C LEU A 210 -1.56 -20.58 -5.32
N GLY A 211 -0.95 -21.58 -5.96
CA GLY A 211 -1.65 -22.60 -6.71
C GLY A 211 -2.02 -22.13 -8.13
N ASP A 212 -2.27 -23.11 -9.01
CA ASP A 212 -2.49 -22.86 -10.44
C ASP A 212 -3.75 -22.01 -10.69
N GLU A 213 -4.86 -22.34 -10.02
CA GLU A 213 -6.14 -21.64 -10.23
C GLU A 213 -6.04 -20.14 -9.94
N HIS A 214 -5.55 -19.76 -8.77
CA HIS A 214 -5.39 -18.33 -8.41
C HIS A 214 -4.46 -17.61 -9.39
N TYR A 215 -3.33 -18.23 -9.73
CA TYR A 215 -2.37 -17.66 -10.65
C TYR A 215 -2.96 -17.44 -12.05
N GLU A 216 -3.60 -18.45 -12.62
CA GLU A 216 -4.19 -18.38 -13.97
C GLU A 216 -5.29 -17.32 -14.06
N ILE A 217 -6.17 -17.26 -13.05
CA ILE A 217 -7.22 -16.24 -13.00
C ILE A 217 -6.64 -14.84 -12.90
N ALA A 218 -5.64 -14.62 -12.04
CA ALA A 218 -4.98 -13.31 -11.91
C ALA A 218 -4.33 -12.87 -13.23
N ARG A 219 -3.67 -13.80 -13.92
CA ARG A 219 -3.05 -13.52 -15.23
C ARG A 219 -4.09 -13.22 -16.30
N GLU A 220 -5.20 -13.95 -16.31
CA GLU A 220 -6.27 -13.70 -17.28
C GLU A 220 -6.96 -12.35 -17.04
N VAL A 221 -7.19 -11.97 -15.78
CA VAL A 221 -7.68 -10.63 -15.42
C VAL A 221 -6.73 -9.54 -15.93
N GLN A 222 -5.44 -9.70 -15.72
CA GLN A 222 -4.44 -8.76 -16.25
C GLN A 222 -4.47 -8.69 -17.78
N ARG A 223 -4.60 -9.84 -18.45
CA ARG A 223 -4.68 -9.90 -19.92
C ARG A 223 -5.90 -9.14 -20.46
N VAL A 224 -7.07 -9.36 -19.85
CA VAL A 224 -8.31 -8.67 -20.25
C VAL A 224 -8.19 -7.17 -20.05
N LEU A 225 -7.67 -6.73 -18.91
CA LEU A 225 -7.47 -5.30 -18.63
C LEU A 225 -6.41 -4.67 -19.56
N GLN A 226 -5.33 -5.38 -19.86
CA GLN A 226 -4.30 -4.90 -20.78
C GLN A 226 -4.85 -4.74 -22.21
N THR A 227 -5.63 -5.69 -22.68
CA THR A 227 -6.30 -5.61 -23.98
C THR A 227 -7.28 -4.43 -24.02
N TYR A 228 -8.07 -4.26 -22.95
CA TYR A 228 -8.98 -3.12 -22.83
C TYR A 228 -8.25 -1.79 -22.87
N LYS A 229 -7.12 -1.66 -22.15
CA LYS A 229 -6.28 -0.46 -22.18
C LYS A 229 -5.80 -0.14 -23.61
N SER A 230 -5.41 -1.16 -24.39
CA SER A 230 -5.00 -0.99 -25.79
C SER A 230 -6.14 -0.56 -26.70
N LEU A 231 -7.39 -0.93 -26.38
CA LEU A 231 -8.58 -0.58 -27.18
C LEU A 231 -9.15 0.80 -26.83
N GLN A 232 -8.77 1.39 -25.69
CA GLN A 232 -9.35 2.66 -25.25
C GLN A 232 -9.15 3.81 -26.24
N ASP A 233 -7.99 3.90 -26.87
CA ASP A 233 -7.71 4.93 -27.88
C ASP A 233 -8.59 4.75 -29.12
N ILE A 234 -8.79 3.52 -29.55
CA ILE A 234 -9.66 3.18 -30.66
C ILE A 234 -11.12 3.54 -30.35
N ILE A 235 -11.57 3.18 -29.14
CA ILE A 235 -12.93 3.49 -28.67
C ILE A 235 -13.16 5.01 -28.60
N ALA A 236 -12.17 5.76 -28.12
CA ALA A 236 -12.26 7.21 -28.01
C ALA A 236 -12.35 7.93 -29.36
N ILE A 237 -11.70 7.41 -30.39
CA ILE A 237 -11.62 8.03 -31.70
C ILE A 237 -12.73 7.52 -32.64
N LEU A 238 -12.95 6.22 -32.67
CA LEU A 238 -13.83 5.57 -33.66
C LEU A 238 -15.16 5.07 -33.06
N GLY A 239 -15.25 4.96 -31.75
CA GLY A 239 -16.41 4.42 -31.04
C GLY A 239 -16.37 2.89 -30.89
N MET A 240 -17.34 2.38 -30.12
CA MET A 240 -17.47 0.94 -29.84
C MET A 240 -17.89 0.11 -31.03
N ASP A 241 -18.59 0.70 -31.99
CA ASP A 241 -19.19 -0.01 -33.11
C ASP A 241 -18.13 -0.54 -34.12
N GLU A 242 -16.98 0.10 -34.15
CA GLU A 242 -15.85 -0.28 -35.00
C GLU A 242 -15.04 -1.47 -34.46
N LEU A 243 -15.30 -1.90 -33.23
CA LEU A 243 -14.62 -3.05 -32.64
C LEU A 243 -15.19 -4.36 -33.21
N SER A 244 -14.31 -5.38 -33.26
CA SER A 244 -14.74 -6.75 -33.48
C SER A 244 -15.66 -7.26 -32.35
N GLU A 245 -16.46 -8.28 -32.62
CA GLU A 245 -17.32 -8.87 -31.58
C GLU A 245 -16.49 -9.44 -30.41
N GLU A 246 -15.31 -9.97 -30.67
CA GLU A 246 -14.38 -10.44 -29.67
C GLU A 246 -13.87 -9.30 -28.77
N ASP A 247 -13.52 -8.17 -29.39
CA ASP A 247 -13.07 -6.98 -28.66
C ASP A 247 -14.19 -6.36 -27.81
N LYS A 248 -15.41 -6.31 -28.34
CA LYS A 248 -16.59 -5.86 -27.59
C LYS A 248 -16.83 -6.72 -26.35
N LEU A 249 -16.68 -8.03 -26.47
CA LEU A 249 -16.80 -8.96 -25.36
C LEU A 249 -15.68 -8.72 -24.32
N THR A 250 -14.46 -8.52 -24.77
CA THR A 250 -13.32 -8.19 -23.90
C THR A 250 -13.55 -6.89 -23.14
N VAL A 251 -14.06 -5.83 -23.82
CA VAL A 251 -14.42 -4.57 -23.17
C VAL A 251 -15.52 -4.75 -22.11
N ALA A 252 -16.54 -5.55 -22.40
CA ALA A 252 -17.61 -5.85 -21.44
C ALA A 252 -17.06 -6.55 -20.19
N ARG A 253 -16.21 -7.55 -20.38
CA ARG A 253 -15.52 -8.26 -19.26
C ARG A 253 -14.62 -7.31 -18.46
N ALA A 254 -13.83 -6.48 -19.12
CA ALA A 254 -12.95 -5.51 -18.46
C ALA A 254 -13.73 -4.53 -17.59
N ARG A 255 -14.87 -4.04 -18.04
CA ARG A 255 -15.75 -3.15 -17.27
C ARG A 255 -16.38 -3.86 -16.07
N LYS A 256 -16.76 -5.12 -16.20
CA LYS A 256 -17.22 -5.94 -15.06
C LYS A 256 -16.09 -6.12 -14.05
N ILE A 257 -14.87 -6.44 -14.50
CA ILE A 257 -13.67 -6.57 -13.65
C ILE A 257 -13.43 -5.27 -12.87
N GLN A 258 -13.44 -4.12 -13.54
CA GLN A 258 -13.22 -2.83 -12.89
C GLN A 258 -14.28 -2.55 -11.81
N ARG A 259 -15.54 -2.86 -12.06
CA ARG A 259 -16.61 -2.73 -11.05
C ARG A 259 -16.44 -3.69 -9.88
N PHE A 260 -16.03 -4.93 -10.16
CA PHE A 260 -15.80 -5.92 -9.13
C PHE A 260 -14.59 -5.60 -8.24
N LEU A 261 -13.59 -4.89 -8.77
CA LEU A 261 -12.47 -4.33 -7.99
C LEU A 261 -12.88 -3.18 -7.07
N SER A 262 -14.01 -2.52 -7.35
CA SER A 262 -14.54 -1.46 -6.49
C SER A 262 -15.24 -2.06 -5.28
N GLN A 263 -14.82 -1.65 -4.09
CA GLN A 263 -15.29 -2.22 -2.85
C GLN A 263 -15.50 -1.13 -1.79
N PRO A 264 -16.68 -1.07 -1.13
CA PRO A 264 -16.89 -0.14 -0.04
C PRO A 264 -16.14 -0.58 1.21
N PHE A 265 -15.36 0.32 1.79
CA PHE A 265 -14.62 0.08 3.02
C PHE A 265 -15.45 0.36 4.27
N HIS A 266 -15.22 -0.40 5.34
CA HIS A 266 -15.87 -0.19 6.62
C HIS A 266 -15.51 1.18 7.22
N VAL A 267 -14.25 1.59 7.12
CA VAL A 267 -13.79 2.89 7.62
C VAL A 267 -14.31 4.08 6.81
N ALA A 268 -14.83 3.84 5.62
CA ALA A 268 -15.39 4.86 4.73
C ALA A 268 -16.93 5.01 4.85
N GLU A 269 -17.61 4.20 5.64
CA GLU A 269 -19.08 4.21 5.79
C GLU A 269 -19.63 5.61 6.13
N VAL A 270 -18.92 6.33 7.01
CA VAL A 270 -19.28 7.69 7.43
C VAL A 270 -19.29 8.67 6.25
N PHE A 271 -18.41 8.48 5.27
CA PHE A 271 -18.27 9.36 4.11
C PHE A 271 -19.15 8.95 2.93
N THR A 272 -19.31 7.64 2.72
CA THR A 272 -20.00 7.09 1.54
C THR A 272 -21.48 6.85 1.79
N GLY A 273 -21.89 6.70 3.05
CA GLY A 273 -23.26 6.29 3.43
C GLY A 273 -23.60 4.85 3.03
N SER A 274 -22.63 4.09 2.56
CA SER A 274 -22.78 2.67 2.19
C SER A 274 -22.07 1.79 3.19
N PRO A 275 -22.70 0.66 3.64
CA PRO A 275 -22.04 -0.29 4.54
C PRO A 275 -20.80 -0.90 3.86
N GLY A 276 -19.73 -1.05 4.65
CA GLY A 276 -18.51 -1.72 4.21
C GLY A 276 -18.74 -3.21 3.94
N VAL A 277 -17.98 -3.75 3.00
CA VAL A 277 -18.05 -5.16 2.62
C VAL A 277 -16.64 -5.73 2.59
N PHE A 278 -16.44 -6.84 3.26
CA PHE A 278 -15.22 -7.63 3.15
C PHE A 278 -15.50 -8.86 2.28
N VAL A 279 -14.74 -8.99 1.19
CA VAL A 279 -14.79 -10.17 0.32
C VAL A 279 -13.57 -11.03 0.60
N ASN A 280 -13.78 -12.27 1.01
CA ASN A 280 -12.67 -13.19 1.27
C ASN A 280 -11.96 -13.61 -0.03
N LEU A 281 -10.79 -14.25 0.10
CA LEU A 281 -9.99 -14.64 -1.06
C LEU A 281 -10.68 -15.66 -1.96
N GLU A 282 -11.39 -16.63 -1.38
CA GLU A 282 -12.09 -17.68 -2.14
C GLU A 282 -13.21 -17.09 -2.99
N ASP A 283 -14.04 -16.22 -2.42
CA ASP A 283 -15.10 -15.53 -3.14
C ASP A 283 -14.55 -14.55 -4.20
N THR A 284 -13.40 -13.91 -3.91
CA THR A 284 -12.70 -13.06 -4.87
C THR A 284 -12.26 -13.88 -6.09
N ILE A 285 -11.62 -15.02 -5.90
CA ILE A 285 -11.17 -15.90 -6.98
C ILE A 285 -12.38 -16.42 -7.78
N ALA A 286 -13.42 -16.89 -7.08
CA ALA A 286 -14.65 -17.39 -7.73
C ALA A 286 -15.35 -16.30 -8.56
N GLY A 287 -15.45 -15.10 -8.03
CA GLY A 287 -16.04 -13.95 -8.73
C GLY A 287 -15.28 -13.57 -10.01
N PHE A 288 -13.97 -13.45 -9.94
CA PHE A 288 -13.16 -13.18 -11.12
C PHE A 288 -13.22 -14.33 -12.14
N LYS A 289 -13.23 -15.57 -11.68
CA LYS A 289 -13.38 -16.74 -12.54
C LYS A 289 -14.69 -16.69 -13.35
N GLY A 290 -15.81 -16.39 -12.69
CA GLY A 290 -17.10 -16.20 -13.35
C GLY A 290 -17.07 -15.09 -14.39
N ILE A 291 -16.57 -13.90 -14.04
CA ILE A 291 -16.47 -12.74 -14.96
C ILE A 291 -15.63 -13.07 -16.19
N VAL A 292 -14.48 -13.74 -15.99
CA VAL A 292 -13.59 -14.12 -17.09
C VAL A 292 -14.23 -15.21 -17.98
N ALA A 293 -15.01 -16.13 -17.40
CA ALA A 293 -15.78 -17.12 -18.15
C ALA A 293 -16.95 -16.50 -18.94
N GLY A 294 -17.44 -15.34 -18.53
CA GLY A 294 -18.49 -14.60 -19.24
C GLY A 294 -19.84 -14.57 -18.53
N ASP A 295 -19.87 -14.88 -17.24
CA ASP A 295 -21.06 -14.83 -16.39
C ASP A 295 -21.48 -13.39 -16.02
#